data_55ad37819f9039db0e724ea52f68b2ab
#
_entry.id   55ad37819f9039db0e724ea52f68b2ab
#
_cell.length_a   1.000
_cell.length_b   1.000
_cell.length_c   1.000
_cell.angle_alpha   90.00
_cell.angle_beta   90.00
_cell.angle_gamma   90.00
#
_symmetry.space_group_name_H-M   'P 1'
#
loop_
_entity.id
_entity.type
_entity.pdbx_description
1 polymer ?
#
loop_
_entity_poly.entity_id
_entity_poly.type
_entity_poly.pdbx_seq_one_letter_code
_entity_poly.pdbx_strand_id
1 'polypeptide(L)'
;MKLIMRVQLVVAEERRRVLPNVKVALYDRDWKSEDDLLGTGVTDGKGEIFFEFEEKAYQDEEDSPSWRVESLPDLYVNLYDAQGQVVYSTREVTERDKFPKLLIVPVPRAIVEEHELGRGIS
;
A
#
# COMPACT_ATOMS: atom_id res chain seq x y z
N MET A 1 -7.14 -9.05 -16.53
CA MET A 1 -8.13 -8.24 -15.81
C MET A 1 -7.44 -7.22 -14.94
N LYS A 2 -7.89 -6.00 -14.98
CA LYS A 2 -7.32 -4.95 -14.13
C LYS A 2 -7.97 -4.95 -12.77
N LEU A 3 -7.15 -4.83 -11.76
CA LEU A 3 -7.60 -4.67 -10.39
C LEU A 3 -7.37 -3.23 -9.97
N ILE A 4 -8.35 -2.64 -9.31
CA ILE A 4 -8.26 -1.26 -8.83
C ILE A 4 -8.49 -1.27 -7.34
N MET A 5 -7.58 -0.62 -6.61
CA MET A 5 -7.68 -0.54 -5.16
C MET A 5 -7.42 0.88 -4.70
N ARG A 6 -8.19 1.33 -3.73
CA ARG A 6 -8.00 2.63 -3.10
C ARG A 6 -7.31 2.43 -1.76
N VAL A 7 -6.26 3.20 -1.53
CA VAL A 7 -5.53 3.21 -0.25
C VAL A 7 -5.75 4.57 0.39
N GLN A 8 -6.09 4.59 1.67
CA GLN A 8 -6.23 5.84 2.41
C GLN A 8 -5.33 5.82 3.63
N LEU A 9 -4.52 6.86 3.79
CA LEU A 9 -3.64 7.01 4.95
C LEU A 9 -4.30 7.90 5.99
N VAL A 10 -4.34 7.42 7.23
CA VAL A 10 -4.89 8.17 8.35
C VAL A 10 -3.92 8.12 9.52
N VAL A 11 -4.07 9.04 10.46
CA VAL A 11 -3.31 9.00 11.70
C VAL A 11 -3.96 7.97 12.63
N ALA A 12 -3.16 7.03 13.12
CA ALA A 12 -3.71 5.92 13.91
C ALA A 12 -4.49 6.37 15.14
N GLU A 13 -3.99 7.39 15.83
CA GLU A 13 -4.59 7.91 17.05
C GLU A 13 -5.67 8.96 16.78
N GLU A 14 -5.82 9.39 15.53
CA GLU A 14 -6.77 10.41 15.15
C GLU A 14 -7.29 10.08 13.75
N ARG A 15 -8.18 9.12 13.68
CA ARG A 15 -8.62 8.52 12.41
C ARG A 15 -9.30 9.46 11.43
N ARG A 16 -9.77 10.60 11.89
CA ARG A 16 -10.33 11.61 11.00
C ARG A 16 -9.27 12.43 10.28
N ARG A 17 -8.03 12.38 10.78
CA ARG A 17 -6.94 13.11 10.16
C ARG A 17 -6.32 12.24 9.08
N VAL A 18 -6.40 12.70 7.85
CA VAL A 18 -5.84 12.01 6.69
C VAL A 18 -4.45 12.57 6.39
N LEU A 19 -3.67 11.82 5.61
CA LEU A 19 -2.30 12.19 5.29
C LEU A 19 -2.16 12.46 3.79
N PRO A 20 -2.31 13.72 3.35
CA PRO A 20 -2.14 14.05 1.94
C PRO A 20 -0.66 14.17 1.59
N ASN A 21 -0.38 14.12 0.29
CA ASN A 21 0.95 14.37 -0.25
C ASN A 21 2.04 13.45 0.29
N VAL A 22 1.70 12.18 0.49
CA VAL A 22 2.66 11.17 0.95
C VAL A 22 2.89 10.18 -0.18
N LYS A 23 4.16 9.90 -0.46
CA LYS A 23 4.50 8.91 -1.47
C LYS A 23 4.29 7.51 -0.91
N VAL A 24 3.59 6.68 -1.66
CA VAL A 24 3.21 5.33 -1.27
C VAL A 24 3.57 4.36 -2.38
N ALA A 25 4.10 3.21 -2.01
CA ALA A 25 4.26 2.09 -2.93
C ALA A 25 3.43 0.92 -2.44
N LEU A 26 2.77 0.26 -3.36
CA LEU A 26 1.96 -0.93 -3.08
C LEU A 26 2.70 -2.16 -3.55
N TYR A 27 2.80 -3.16 -2.70
CA TYR A 27 3.51 -4.39 -2.99
C TYR A 27 2.63 -5.62 -2.76
N ASP A 28 2.93 -6.66 -3.50
CA ASP A 28 2.45 -8.01 -3.24
C ASP A 28 3.60 -8.75 -2.56
N ARG A 29 3.40 -9.13 -1.31
CA ARG A 29 4.45 -9.81 -0.55
C ARG A 29 4.58 -11.25 -1.02
N ASP A 30 5.80 -11.60 -1.43
CA ASP A 30 6.12 -12.97 -1.79
C ASP A 30 6.82 -13.62 -0.61
N TRP A 31 6.22 -14.69 -0.09
CA TRP A 31 6.72 -15.35 1.10
C TRP A 31 7.96 -16.22 0.83
N LYS A 32 8.31 -16.38 -0.44
CA LYS A 32 9.42 -17.24 -0.85
C LYS A 32 10.51 -16.52 -1.64
N SER A 33 10.22 -15.37 -2.18
CA SER A 33 11.17 -14.63 -3.01
C SER A 33 10.97 -13.14 -2.83
N GLU A 34 11.45 -12.35 -3.78
CA GLU A 34 11.30 -10.91 -3.71
C GLU A 34 9.86 -10.48 -3.89
N ASP A 35 9.46 -9.44 -3.17
CA ASP A 35 8.12 -8.89 -3.27
C ASP A 35 7.94 -8.18 -4.61
N ASP A 36 6.72 -8.22 -5.14
CA ASP A 36 6.40 -7.59 -6.41
C ASP A 36 5.83 -6.20 -6.21
N LEU A 37 6.43 -5.22 -6.86
CA LEU A 37 5.92 -3.85 -6.84
C LEU A 37 4.71 -3.76 -7.77
N LEU A 38 3.57 -3.38 -7.22
CA LEU A 38 2.34 -3.25 -7.98
C LEU A 38 2.09 -1.83 -8.46
N GLY A 39 2.59 -0.84 -7.74
CA GLY A 39 2.43 0.54 -8.16
C GLY A 39 2.98 1.54 -7.14
N THR A 40 3.13 2.78 -7.57
CA THR A 40 3.56 3.89 -6.71
C THR A 40 2.70 5.09 -7.01
N GLY A 41 2.63 6.01 -6.07
CA GLY A 41 1.93 7.27 -6.27
C GLY A 41 2.01 8.14 -5.04
N VAL A 42 1.24 9.22 -5.06
CA VAL A 42 1.23 10.20 -3.97
C VAL A 42 -0.23 10.41 -3.55
N THR A 43 -0.49 10.44 -2.25
CA THR A 43 -1.85 10.63 -1.76
C THR A 43 -2.37 12.05 -2.10
N ASP A 44 -3.68 12.13 -2.31
CA ASP A 44 -4.36 13.39 -2.63
C ASP A 44 -4.78 14.12 -1.35
N GLY A 45 -5.59 15.18 -1.49
CA GLY A 45 -6.04 15.98 -0.36
C GLY A 45 -6.89 15.23 0.63
N LYS A 46 -7.41 14.07 0.28
CA LYS A 46 -8.18 13.21 1.17
C LYS A 46 -7.33 12.09 1.75
N GLY A 47 -6.02 12.12 1.50
CA GLY A 47 -5.12 11.05 1.93
C GLY A 47 -5.31 9.77 1.14
N GLU A 48 -5.88 9.86 -0.04
CA GLU A 48 -6.21 8.69 -0.85
C GLU A 48 -5.33 8.57 -2.07
N ILE A 49 -5.13 7.33 -2.50
CA ILE A 49 -4.44 7.04 -3.73
C ILE A 49 -5.08 5.79 -4.34
N PHE A 50 -5.24 5.79 -5.66
CA PHE A 50 -5.77 4.65 -6.39
C PHE A 50 -4.64 3.92 -7.07
N PHE A 51 -4.63 2.61 -6.93
CA PHE A 51 -3.68 1.75 -7.64
C PHE A 51 -4.44 0.90 -8.64
N GLU A 52 -3.89 0.81 -9.83
CA GLU A 52 -4.43 -0.02 -10.88
C GLU A 52 -3.31 -0.94 -11.36
N PHE A 53 -3.55 -2.22 -11.33
CA PHE A 53 -2.53 -3.19 -11.74
C PHE A 53 -3.19 -4.41 -12.38
N GLU A 54 -2.41 -5.12 -13.16
CA GLU A 54 -2.89 -6.31 -13.83
C GLU A 54 -2.84 -7.49 -12.87
N GLU A 55 -3.83 -8.35 -12.96
CA GLU A 55 -3.92 -9.54 -12.13
C GLU A 55 -2.64 -10.37 -12.20
N LYS A 56 -1.98 -10.39 -13.36
CA LYS A 56 -0.75 -11.15 -13.55
C LYS A 56 0.43 -10.64 -12.74
N ALA A 57 0.40 -9.40 -12.29
CA ALA A 57 1.55 -8.80 -11.63
C ALA A 57 1.95 -9.53 -10.35
N TYR A 58 1.03 -10.24 -9.72
CA TYR A 58 1.32 -10.95 -8.49
C TYR A 58 1.27 -12.47 -8.63
N GLN A 59 0.99 -12.99 -9.83
CA GLN A 59 0.93 -14.43 -10.03
C GLN A 59 2.29 -15.02 -10.34
N ASP A 60 2.60 -16.10 -9.68
CA ASP A 60 3.78 -16.89 -9.97
C ASP A 60 3.42 -17.84 -11.10
N GLU A 61 3.86 -17.54 -12.29
CA GLU A 61 3.47 -18.28 -13.49
C GLU A 61 3.84 -19.75 -13.46
N GLU A 62 4.93 -20.08 -12.82
CA GLU A 62 5.46 -21.43 -12.87
C GLU A 62 4.59 -22.44 -12.17
N ASP A 63 3.87 -21.98 -11.17
CA ASP A 63 3.16 -22.86 -10.28
C ASP A 63 1.68 -22.56 -10.18
N SER A 64 1.09 -22.14 -11.27
CA SER A 64 -0.34 -21.80 -11.25
C SER A 64 -1.20 -22.88 -11.86
N PRO A 65 -1.41 -23.99 -11.17
CA PRO A 65 -2.42 -24.93 -11.64
C PRO A 65 -3.76 -24.22 -11.64
N SER A 66 -4.60 -24.63 -12.55
CA SER A 66 -5.87 -23.94 -12.76
C SER A 66 -6.73 -23.81 -11.51
N TRP A 67 -6.56 -24.71 -10.56
CA TRP A 67 -7.31 -24.67 -9.31
C TRP A 67 -6.84 -23.59 -8.34
N ARG A 68 -5.75 -22.87 -8.66
CA ARG A 68 -5.23 -21.80 -7.82
C ARG A 68 -5.55 -20.42 -8.34
N VAL A 69 -6.44 -20.31 -9.29
CA VAL A 69 -6.76 -19.00 -9.90
C VAL A 69 -7.38 -18.02 -8.92
N GLU A 70 -7.87 -18.47 -7.80
CA GLU A 70 -8.45 -17.59 -6.82
C GLU A 70 -7.45 -16.96 -5.88
N SER A 71 -6.16 -17.18 -6.07
CA SER A 71 -5.14 -16.56 -5.21
C SER A 71 -5.22 -15.05 -5.31
N LEU A 72 -5.43 -14.40 -4.19
CA LEU A 72 -5.42 -12.95 -4.10
C LEU A 72 -4.03 -12.48 -3.68
N PRO A 73 -3.67 -11.24 -4.02
CA PRO A 73 -2.37 -10.73 -3.60
C PRO A 73 -2.31 -10.54 -2.10
N ASP A 74 -1.10 -10.65 -1.55
CA ASP A 74 -0.84 -10.39 -0.14
C ASP A 74 -0.28 -8.97 -0.05
N LEU A 75 -1.17 -8.02 0.17
CA LEU A 75 -0.87 -6.61 -0.02
C LEU A 75 -0.24 -5.92 1.19
N TYR A 76 0.73 -5.07 0.94
CA TYR A 76 1.23 -4.14 1.94
C TYR A 76 1.70 -2.86 1.25
N VAL A 77 1.92 -1.82 2.04
CA VAL A 77 2.40 -0.55 1.51
C VAL A 77 3.65 -0.10 2.24
N ASN A 78 4.48 0.66 1.53
CA ASN A 78 5.59 1.40 2.11
C ASN A 78 5.31 2.88 1.91
N LEU A 79 5.59 3.66 2.94
CA LEU A 79 5.48 5.11 2.91
C LEU A 79 6.87 5.72 2.91
N TYR A 80 7.06 6.78 2.14
CA TYR A 80 8.37 7.40 1.93
C TYR A 80 8.36 8.85 2.39
N ASP A 81 9.54 9.31 2.85
CA ASP A 81 9.74 10.73 3.16
C ASP A 81 10.11 11.50 1.87
N ALA A 82 10.41 12.78 2.04
CA ALA A 82 10.76 13.63 0.89
C ALA A 82 12.06 13.21 0.22
N GLN A 83 12.92 12.47 0.91
CA GLN A 83 14.18 11.98 0.38
C GLN A 83 14.05 10.59 -0.24
N GLY A 84 12.87 10.01 -0.24
CA GLY A 84 12.63 8.71 -0.84
C GLY A 84 12.98 7.53 0.04
N GLN A 85 13.14 7.76 1.34
CA GLN A 85 13.43 6.68 2.28
C GLN A 85 12.15 6.15 2.91
N VAL A 86 12.10 4.84 3.11
CA VAL A 86 10.95 4.21 3.74
C VAL A 86 10.89 4.63 5.20
N VAL A 87 9.80 5.25 5.61
CA VAL A 87 9.60 5.68 7.00
C VAL A 87 8.55 4.85 7.73
N TYR A 88 7.74 4.11 6.98
CA TYR A 88 6.73 3.24 7.56
C TYR A 88 6.37 2.15 6.55
N SER A 89 6.12 0.95 7.05
CA SER A 89 5.75 -0.17 6.20
C SER A 89 4.74 -1.05 6.92
N THR A 90 3.77 -1.55 6.17
CA THR A 90 2.81 -2.51 6.73
C THR A 90 3.18 -3.95 6.35
N ARG A 91 4.42 -4.19 5.92
CA ARG A 91 4.86 -5.50 5.49
C ARG A 91 4.65 -6.59 6.56
N GLU A 92 4.90 -6.25 7.83
CA GLU A 92 4.77 -7.22 8.91
C GLU A 92 3.33 -7.58 9.23
N VAL A 93 2.39 -6.76 8.80
CA VAL A 93 0.95 -7.01 8.99
C VAL A 93 0.24 -7.20 7.66
N THR A 94 0.96 -7.77 6.69
CA THR A 94 0.42 -8.04 5.36
C THR A 94 -0.90 -8.79 5.43
N GLU A 95 -1.89 -8.30 4.71
CA GLU A 95 -3.18 -8.97 4.58
C GLU A 95 -3.07 -10.10 3.58
N ARG A 96 -3.23 -11.31 4.05
CA ARG A 96 -3.12 -12.49 3.21
C ARG A 96 -4.42 -12.78 2.47
N ASP A 97 -4.29 -13.08 1.19
CA ASP A 97 -5.42 -13.54 0.38
C ASP A 97 -6.64 -12.63 0.47
N LYS A 98 -6.39 -11.33 0.58
CA LYS A 98 -7.46 -10.34 0.65
C LYS A 98 -7.23 -9.26 -0.39
N PHE A 99 -8.31 -8.85 -1.00
CA PHE A 99 -8.25 -7.74 -1.94
C PHE A 99 -9.35 -6.76 -1.58
N PRO A 100 -9.13 -5.92 -0.58
CA PRO A 100 -10.12 -4.91 -0.22
C PRO A 100 -10.17 -3.83 -1.28
N LYS A 101 -11.38 -3.34 -1.56
CA LYS A 101 -11.53 -2.21 -2.47
C LYS A 101 -10.95 -0.94 -1.85
N LEU A 102 -10.96 -0.87 -0.54
CA LEU A 102 -10.38 0.23 0.21
C LEU A 102 -9.50 -0.34 1.30
N LEU A 103 -8.23 0.02 1.27
CA LEU A 103 -7.29 -0.32 2.33
C LEU A 103 -7.00 0.94 3.14
N ILE A 104 -7.44 0.96 4.39
CA ILE A 104 -7.14 2.07 5.30
C ILE A 104 -5.87 1.72 6.06
N VAL A 105 -4.89 2.61 5.98
CA VAL A 105 -3.58 2.41 6.63
C VAL A 105 -3.45 3.41 7.77
N PRO A 106 -3.59 2.94 9.03
CA PRO A 106 -3.35 3.84 10.18
C PRO A 106 -1.86 3.96 10.43
N VAL A 107 -1.36 5.18 10.42
CA VAL A 107 0.06 5.48 10.62
C VAL A 107 0.25 6.09 12.01
N PRO A 108 1.16 5.56 12.83
CA PRO A 108 1.36 6.10 14.17
C PRO A 108 1.70 7.60 14.14
N ARG A 109 1.10 8.34 15.07
CA ARG A 109 1.34 9.79 15.14
C ARG A 109 2.83 10.12 15.26
N ALA A 110 3.57 9.32 16.00
CA ALA A 110 5.00 9.55 16.17
C ALA A 110 5.74 9.53 14.84
N ILE A 111 5.38 8.61 13.95
CA ILE A 111 5.97 8.54 12.60
C ILE A 111 5.58 9.76 11.79
N VAL A 112 4.29 10.14 11.87
CA VAL A 112 3.77 11.29 11.14
C VAL A 112 4.53 12.55 11.52
N GLU A 113 4.72 12.77 12.82
CA GLU A 113 5.39 13.99 13.31
C GLU A 113 6.88 13.97 13.05
N GLU A 114 7.52 12.84 13.27
CA GLU A 114 8.96 12.71 13.05
C GLU A 114 9.35 13.01 11.61
N HIS A 115 8.56 12.52 10.66
CA HIS A 115 8.88 12.65 9.23
C HIS A 115 8.01 13.70 8.53
N GLU A 116 7.21 14.42 9.28
CA GLU A 116 6.35 15.49 8.76
C GLU A 116 5.45 15.02 7.61
N LEU A 117 4.92 13.82 7.76
CA LEU A 117 4.04 13.26 6.74
C LEU A 117 2.71 14.00 6.68
N GLY A 118 2.16 14.10 5.49
CA GLY A 118 0.85 14.72 5.32
C GLY A 118 0.85 16.22 5.47
N ARG A 119 2.00 16.86 5.50
CA ARG A 119 2.05 18.30 5.43
C ARG A 119 1.61 18.73 4.05
N GLY A 120 0.62 19.57 4.02
CA GLY A 120 0.16 20.07 2.76
C GLY A 120 1.26 20.81 2.03
N ILE A 121 1.05 21.03 0.77
CA ILE A 121 1.95 21.84 -0.03
C ILE A 121 1.79 23.27 0.49
N SER A 122 2.80 23.71 1.14
CA SER A 122 2.78 25.10 1.62
C SER A 122 3.22 26.04 0.53
#